data_59cac36c061a500afa0d66bb3a86ce0b
#
_entry.id   59cac36c061a500afa0d66bb3a86ce0b
#
_cell.length_a   1.000
_cell.length_b   1.000
_cell.length_c   1.000
_cell.angle_alpha   90.00
_cell.angle_beta   90.00
_cell.angle_gamma   90.00
#
_symmetry.space_group_name_H-M   'P 1'
#
loop_
_entity.id
_entity.type
_entity.pdbx_description
1 polymer ?
#
loop_
_entity_poly.entity_id
_entity_poly.type
_entity_poly.pdbx_seq_one_letter_code
_entity_poly.pdbx_strand_id
1 'polypeptide(L)'
;MTDVLAESEAEKKRLAVLDKRFRNAAKEKFSERCAYFSQKTGGTYKRITIRDQKTRWGSCSTSGTLSFNYRLMYAPRHVLDYVVVHELCHLTYMDHSDNFWRKVSSVMPDYNECKLWLREHGSELNIEDYLKKREEQEKEWEKWKRKKAAVL
;
A
#
# COMPACT_ATOMS: atom_id res chain seq x y z
N MET A 1 -34.02 0.48 -21.30
CA MET A 1 -33.81 0.52 -19.85
C MET A 1 -33.28 -0.80 -19.28
N THR A 2 -33.82 -1.93 -19.70
CA THR A 2 -33.35 -3.27 -19.27
C THR A 2 -31.91 -3.56 -19.68
N ASP A 3 -31.48 -3.11 -20.87
CA ASP A 3 -30.13 -3.37 -21.39
C ASP A 3 -29.05 -2.60 -20.61
N VAL A 4 -29.34 -1.34 -20.22
CA VAL A 4 -28.40 -0.52 -19.43
C VAL A 4 -28.20 -1.10 -18.04
N LEU A 5 -29.28 -1.63 -17.42
CA LEU A 5 -29.20 -2.27 -16.11
C LEU A 5 -28.43 -3.59 -16.18
N ALA A 6 -28.64 -4.38 -17.24
CA ALA A 6 -27.92 -5.64 -17.46
C ALA A 6 -26.42 -5.40 -17.69
N GLU A 7 -26.05 -4.37 -18.47
CA GLU A 7 -24.66 -3.96 -18.69
C GLU A 7 -24.02 -3.49 -17.37
N SER A 8 -24.75 -2.71 -16.55
CA SER A 8 -24.28 -2.26 -15.25
C SER A 8 -24.02 -3.43 -14.29
N GLU A 9 -24.89 -4.44 -14.29
CA GLU A 9 -24.70 -5.65 -13.46
C GLU A 9 -23.54 -6.50 -13.97
N ALA A 10 -23.39 -6.66 -15.28
CA ALA A 10 -22.26 -7.37 -15.89
C ALA A 10 -20.93 -6.66 -15.57
N GLU A 11 -20.91 -5.32 -15.61
CA GLU A 11 -19.73 -4.53 -15.28
C GLU A 11 -19.36 -4.70 -13.80
N LYS A 12 -20.32 -4.63 -12.90
CA LYS A 12 -20.08 -4.87 -11.47
C LYS A 12 -19.49 -6.24 -11.19
N LYS A 13 -20.00 -7.28 -11.87
CA LYS A 13 -19.47 -8.66 -11.73
C LYS A 13 -18.03 -8.74 -12.23
N ARG A 14 -17.73 -8.09 -13.36
CA ARG A 14 -16.38 -8.05 -13.93
C ARG A 14 -15.41 -7.38 -12.97
N LEU A 15 -15.80 -6.23 -12.41
CA LEU A 15 -14.97 -5.49 -11.45
C LEU A 15 -14.73 -6.31 -10.18
N ALA A 16 -15.75 -7.01 -9.67
CA ALA A 16 -15.62 -7.87 -8.49
C ALA A 16 -14.63 -9.01 -8.73
N VAL A 17 -14.64 -9.61 -9.91
CA VAL A 17 -13.67 -10.67 -10.28
C VAL A 17 -12.25 -10.13 -10.31
N LEU A 18 -12.04 -8.95 -10.89
CA LEU A 18 -10.73 -8.32 -10.96
C LEU A 18 -10.22 -7.93 -9.56
N ASP A 19 -11.08 -7.34 -8.74
CA ASP A 19 -10.73 -6.99 -7.37
C ASP A 19 -10.30 -8.22 -6.57
N LYS A 20 -11.01 -9.33 -6.71
CA LYS A 20 -10.67 -10.59 -6.05
C LYS A 20 -9.29 -11.11 -6.51
N ARG A 21 -8.94 -10.95 -7.78
CA ARG A 21 -7.61 -11.32 -8.27
C ARG A 21 -6.51 -10.51 -7.60
N PHE A 22 -6.69 -9.20 -7.45
CA PHE A 22 -5.75 -8.35 -6.74
C PHE A 22 -5.62 -8.77 -5.27
N ARG A 23 -6.75 -9.02 -4.63
CA ARG A 23 -6.77 -9.46 -3.24
C ARG A 23 -6.06 -10.80 -3.06
N ASN A 24 -6.29 -11.76 -3.95
CA ASN A 24 -5.63 -13.07 -3.91
C ASN A 24 -4.11 -12.97 -4.18
N ALA A 25 -3.69 -12.03 -5.00
CA ALA A 25 -2.27 -11.80 -5.32
C ALA A 25 -1.52 -11.04 -4.21
N ALA A 26 -2.24 -10.40 -3.30
CA ALA A 26 -1.63 -9.52 -2.30
C ALA A 26 -0.65 -10.23 -1.38
N LYS A 27 -0.98 -11.44 -0.92
CA LYS A 27 -0.10 -12.18 0.00
C LYS A 27 1.26 -12.45 -0.60
N GLU A 28 1.32 -12.86 -1.85
CA GLU A 28 2.58 -13.09 -2.55
C GLU A 28 3.37 -11.80 -2.72
N LYS A 29 2.71 -10.73 -3.14
CA LYS A 29 3.35 -9.43 -3.33
C LYS A 29 3.92 -8.89 -2.03
N PHE A 30 3.15 -8.87 -0.95
CA PHE A 30 3.64 -8.39 0.34
C PHE A 30 4.73 -9.29 0.91
N SER A 31 4.64 -10.61 0.72
CA SER A 31 5.69 -11.54 1.15
C SER A 31 7.01 -11.25 0.43
N GLU A 32 6.96 -11.02 -0.88
CA GLU A 32 8.13 -10.65 -1.69
C GLU A 32 8.75 -9.33 -1.19
N ARG A 33 7.91 -8.30 -0.98
CA ARG A 33 8.41 -7.00 -0.54
C ARG A 33 8.93 -7.02 0.90
N CYS A 34 8.29 -7.76 1.77
CA CYS A 34 8.78 -7.94 3.15
C CYS A 34 10.13 -8.67 3.17
N ALA A 35 10.30 -9.72 2.35
CA ALA A 35 11.58 -10.43 2.26
C ALA A 35 12.69 -9.49 1.77
N TYR A 36 12.41 -8.67 0.78
CA TYR A 36 13.37 -7.71 0.26
C TYR A 36 13.77 -6.67 1.33
N PHE A 37 12.80 -6.02 1.96
CA PHE A 37 13.08 -4.94 2.90
C PHE A 37 13.51 -5.41 4.29
N SER A 38 13.20 -6.65 4.70
CA SER A 38 13.66 -7.17 5.98
C SER A 38 15.19 -7.24 6.07
N GLN A 39 15.85 -7.46 4.94
CA GLN A 39 17.31 -7.44 4.87
C GLN A 39 17.88 -6.05 5.14
N LYS A 40 17.12 -5.00 4.78
CA LYS A 40 17.53 -3.60 4.98
C LYS A 40 17.19 -3.07 6.36
N THR A 41 16.07 -3.50 6.93
CA THR A 41 15.62 -3.06 8.24
C THR A 41 16.17 -3.90 9.39
N GLY A 42 16.61 -5.12 9.11
CA GLY A 42 17.10 -6.06 10.13
C GLY A 42 15.98 -6.69 10.98
N GLY A 43 14.73 -6.43 10.66
CA GLY A 43 13.60 -6.98 11.41
C GLY A 43 13.26 -8.40 10.96
N THR A 44 12.84 -9.23 11.92
CA THR A 44 12.39 -10.61 11.67
C THR A 44 10.92 -10.73 12.03
N TYR A 45 10.09 -11.07 11.07
CA TYR A 45 8.65 -11.30 11.28
C TYR A 45 8.34 -12.80 11.23
N LYS A 46 7.21 -13.17 11.86
CA LYS A 46 6.77 -14.57 11.89
C LYS A 46 5.70 -14.87 10.86
N ARG A 47 4.81 -13.92 10.58
CA ARG A 47 3.66 -14.16 9.71
C ARG A 47 3.20 -12.86 9.07
N ILE A 48 2.64 -13.00 7.86
CA ILE A 48 2.00 -11.91 7.11
C ILE A 48 0.52 -12.25 6.94
N THR A 49 -0.36 -11.30 7.24
CA THR A 49 -1.80 -11.42 6.99
C THR A 49 -2.25 -10.29 6.07
N ILE A 50 -3.25 -10.58 5.24
CA ILE A 50 -3.85 -9.62 4.32
C ILE A 50 -5.25 -9.31 4.80
N ARG A 51 -5.59 -8.02 4.87
CA ARG A 51 -6.86 -7.55 5.38
C ARG A 51 -7.50 -6.54 4.44
N ASP A 52 -8.80 -6.33 4.63
CA ASP A 52 -9.56 -5.24 4.05
C ASP A 52 -10.07 -4.37 5.21
N GLN A 53 -9.36 -3.31 5.51
CA GLN A 53 -9.69 -2.40 6.61
C GLN A 53 -9.86 -0.98 6.10
N LYS A 54 -10.82 -0.25 6.65
CA LYS A 54 -11.11 1.12 6.23
C LYS A 54 -10.17 2.16 6.83
N THR A 55 -9.56 1.86 7.98
CA THR A 55 -8.84 2.86 8.79
C THR A 55 -7.34 2.64 8.89
N ARG A 56 -6.83 1.50 8.42
CA ARG A 56 -5.40 1.16 8.52
C ARG A 56 -4.87 0.62 7.22
N TRP A 57 -3.64 1.02 6.88
CA TRP A 57 -2.92 0.45 5.75
C TRP A 57 -2.10 -0.77 6.16
N GLY A 58 -1.64 -0.80 7.40
CA GLY A 58 -0.90 -1.93 7.94
C GLY A 58 -0.85 -1.91 9.45
N SER A 59 -0.31 -2.97 10.03
CA SER A 59 -0.05 -3.08 11.47
C SER A 59 1.06 -4.09 11.74
N CYS A 60 1.67 -3.96 12.91
CA CYS A 60 2.69 -4.88 13.39
C CYS A 60 2.37 -5.24 14.84
N SER A 61 2.22 -6.53 15.13
CA SER A 61 1.99 -7.00 16.49
C SER A 61 3.31 -7.24 17.22
N THR A 62 3.27 -7.25 18.54
CA THR A 62 4.43 -7.57 19.37
C THR A 62 4.92 -9.00 19.16
N SER A 63 4.04 -9.89 18.69
CA SER A 63 4.39 -11.28 18.38
C SER A 63 5.02 -11.49 17.00
N GLY A 64 5.16 -10.42 16.20
CA GLY A 64 5.80 -10.50 14.89
C GLY A 64 4.87 -10.80 13.73
N THR A 65 3.57 -10.53 13.88
CA THR A 65 2.62 -10.61 12.78
C THR A 65 2.51 -9.25 12.09
N LEU A 66 2.78 -9.21 10.79
CA LEU A 66 2.58 -8.05 9.94
C LEU A 66 1.26 -8.20 9.20
N SER A 67 0.42 -7.18 9.26
CA SER A 67 -0.86 -7.15 8.53
C SER A 67 -0.84 -6.01 7.54
N PHE A 68 -1.37 -6.27 6.33
CA PHE A 68 -1.41 -5.26 5.27
C PHE A 68 -2.79 -5.21 4.63
N ASN A 69 -3.21 -4.00 4.28
CA ASN A 69 -4.45 -3.78 3.56
C ASN A 69 -4.23 -4.11 2.08
N TYR A 70 -5.03 -5.02 1.51
CA TYR A 70 -4.87 -5.43 0.11
C TYR A 70 -5.05 -4.25 -0.86
N ARG A 71 -5.76 -3.18 -0.45
CA ARG A 71 -6.00 -2.00 -1.30
C ARG A 71 -4.72 -1.29 -1.68
N LEU A 72 -3.62 -1.52 -0.96
CA LEU A 72 -2.30 -1.03 -1.36
C LEU A 72 -1.83 -1.63 -2.68
N MET A 73 -2.44 -2.73 -3.14
CA MET A 73 -2.18 -3.28 -4.47
C MET A 73 -2.58 -2.31 -5.59
N TYR A 74 -3.47 -1.36 -5.29
CA TYR A 74 -3.89 -0.32 -6.22
C TYR A 74 -3.05 0.95 -6.16
N ALA A 75 -2.16 1.05 -5.18
CA ALA A 75 -1.25 2.19 -5.02
C ALA A 75 -0.02 2.04 -5.91
N PRO A 76 0.71 3.14 -6.17
CA PRO A 76 2.04 3.02 -6.74
C PRO A 76 2.91 2.10 -5.88
N ARG A 77 3.76 1.30 -6.50
CA ARG A 77 4.60 0.33 -5.79
C ARG A 77 5.43 0.96 -4.67
N HIS A 78 5.94 2.16 -4.92
CA HIS A 78 6.75 2.86 -3.93
C HIS A 78 5.97 3.19 -2.65
N VAL A 79 4.67 3.48 -2.78
CA VAL A 79 3.79 3.71 -1.64
C VAL A 79 3.50 2.42 -0.88
N LEU A 80 3.25 1.31 -1.60
CA LEU A 80 3.14 -0.01 -0.99
C LEU A 80 4.41 -0.35 -0.21
N ASP A 81 5.56 -0.13 -0.81
CA ASP A 81 6.87 -0.38 -0.19
C ASP A 81 7.05 0.45 1.08
N TYR A 82 6.57 1.70 1.09
CA TYR A 82 6.62 2.53 2.29
C TYR A 82 5.87 1.87 3.45
N VAL A 83 4.66 1.36 3.22
CA VAL A 83 3.90 0.70 4.30
C VAL A 83 4.62 -0.56 4.78
N VAL A 84 5.22 -1.33 3.86
CA VAL A 84 6.04 -2.49 4.23
C VAL A 84 7.20 -2.08 5.13
N VAL A 85 7.97 -1.05 4.75
CA VAL A 85 9.10 -0.55 5.55
C VAL A 85 8.61 -0.04 6.92
N HIS A 86 7.50 0.69 6.94
CA HIS A 86 6.89 1.20 8.17
C HIS A 86 6.61 0.06 9.17
N GLU A 87 5.93 -0.99 8.72
CA GLU A 87 5.60 -2.11 9.61
C GLU A 87 6.82 -2.94 10.01
N LEU A 88 7.77 -3.13 9.10
CA LEU A 88 9.03 -3.81 9.44
C LEU A 88 9.83 -3.05 10.50
N CYS A 89 9.85 -1.72 10.44
CA CYS A 89 10.55 -0.90 11.44
C CYS A 89 9.91 -0.99 12.82
N HIS A 90 8.60 -1.26 12.89
CA HIS A 90 7.93 -1.53 14.16
C HIS A 90 8.41 -2.80 14.85
N LEU A 91 9.04 -3.73 14.16
CA LEU A 91 9.65 -4.89 14.80
C LEU A 91 10.80 -4.49 15.74
N THR A 92 11.42 -3.34 15.50
CA THR A 92 12.49 -2.80 16.35
C THR A 92 11.94 -1.70 17.29
N TYR A 93 11.11 -0.82 16.78
CA TYR A 93 10.55 0.32 17.54
C TYR A 93 9.02 0.30 17.41
N MET A 94 8.32 -0.10 18.48
CA MET A 94 6.86 -0.22 18.44
C MET A 94 6.13 1.12 18.42
N ASP A 95 6.77 2.18 18.90
CA ASP A 95 6.21 3.53 18.88
C ASP A 95 6.66 4.31 17.64
N HIS A 96 6.08 5.48 17.43
CA HIS A 96 6.46 6.42 16.36
C HIS A 96 7.45 7.48 16.90
N SER A 97 8.47 7.02 17.65
CA SER A 97 9.52 7.87 18.18
C SER A 97 10.47 8.38 17.09
N ASP A 98 11.37 9.30 17.45
CA ASP A 98 12.40 9.78 16.52
C ASP A 98 13.29 8.64 16.03
N ASN A 99 13.58 7.65 16.89
CA ASN A 99 14.35 6.47 16.48
C ASN A 99 13.64 5.64 15.43
N PHE A 100 12.32 5.49 15.54
CA PHE A 100 11.51 4.81 14.53
C PHE A 100 11.62 5.53 13.18
N TRP A 101 11.37 6.83 13.16
CA TRP A 101 11.41 7.60 11.91
C TRP A 101 12.80 7.72 11.31
N ARG A 102 13.86 7.75 12.13
CA ARG A 102 15.22 7.66 11.62
C ARG A 102 15.48 6.36 10.91
N LYS A 103 14.98 5.24 11.48
CA LYS A 103 15.11 3.93 10.83
C LYS A 103 14.35 3.87 9.51
N VAL A 104 13.12 4.37 9.48
CA VAL A 104 12.33 4.45 8.25
C VAL A 104 13.09 5.28 7.20
N SER A 105 13.57 6.46 7.56
CA SER A 105 14.27 7.36 6.62
C SER A 105 15.60 6.79 6.14
N SER A 106 16.27 5.95 6.93
CA SER A 106 17.53 5.31 6.50
C SER A 106 17.30 4.33 5.35
N VAL A 107 16.12 3.72 5.27
CA VAL A 107 15.74 2.79 4.20
C VAL A 107 14.99 3.50 3.08
N MET A 108 14.17 4.48 3.43
CA MET A 108 13.32 5.21 2.49
C MET A 108 13.34 6.70 2.84
N PRO A 109 14.32 7.46 2.30
CA PRO A 109 14.45 8.88 2.62
C PRO A 109 13.23 9.73 2.27
N ASP A 110 12.46 9.33 1.27
CA ASP A 110 11.28 10.04 0.78
C ASP A 110 9.96 9.53 1.40
N TYR A 111 10.03 8.95 2.59
CA TYR A 111 8.84 8.38 3.24
C TYR A 111 7.73 9.41 3.48
N ASN A 112 8.06 10.68 3.68
CA ASN A 112 7.06 11.73 3.88
C ASN A 112 6.18 11.92 2.65
N GLU A 113 6.73 11.81 1.45
CA GLU A 113 5.96 11.88 0.21
C GLU A 113 4.96 10.74 0.12
N CYS A 114 5.34 9.54 0.55
CA CYS A 114 4.44 8.39 0.58
C CYS A 114 3.30 8.58 1.59
N LYS A 115 3.61 9.09 2.78
CA LYS A 115 2.60 9.42 3.79
C LYS A 115 1.57 10.42 3.27
N LEU A 116 2.05 11.50 2.64
CA LEU A 116 1.20 12.53 2.07
C LEU A 116 0.35 11.99 0.92
N TRP A 117 0.95 11.16 0.07
CA TRP A 117 0.22 10.54 -1.03
C TRP A 117 -0.95 9.70 -0.53
N LEU A 118 -0.75 8.87 0.49
CA LEU A 118 -1.81 8.07 1.09
C LEU A 118 -2.91 8.93 1.71
N ARG A 119 -2.54 10.03 2.33
CA ARG A 119 -3.52 10.97 2.89
C ARG A 119 -4.39 11.59 1.80
N GLU A 120 -3.79 11.95 0.67
CA GLU A 120 -4.49 12.62 -0.43
C GLU A 120 -5.25 11.66 -1.34
N HIS A 121 -4.74 10.44 -1.54
CA HIS A 121 -5.24 9.49 -2.56
C HIS A 121 -5.72 8.15 -2.00
N GLY A 122 -5.60 7.92 -0.70
CA GLY A 122 -5.97 6.63 -0.10
C GLY A 122 -7.42 6.22 -0.35
N SER A 123 -8.34 7.17 -0.40
CA SER A 123 -9.75 6.90 -0.68
C SER A 123 -10.01 6.44 -2.13
N GLU A 124 -9.05 6.62 -3.01
CA GLU A 124 -9.13 6.23 -4.43
C GLU A 124 -8.57 4.83 -4.72
N LEU A 125 -8.12 4.11 -3.69
CA LEU A 125 -7.54 2.78 -3.84
C LEU A 125 -8.64 1.72 -3.94
N ASN A 126 -9.22 1.63 -5.13
CA ASN A 126 -10.26 0.67 -5.47
C ASN A 126 -10.10 0.28 -6.94
N ILE A 127 -10.77 -0.83 -7.33
CA ILE A 127 -10.61 -1.38 -8.67
C ILE A 127 -11.08 -0.42 -9.77
N GLU A 128 -12.14 0.35 -9.52
CA GLU A 128 -12.70 1.26 -10.53
C GLU A 128 -11.71 2.38 -10.86
N ASP A 129 -11.21 3.06 -9.84
CA ASP A 129 -10.23 4.13 -10.01
C ASP A 129 -8.91 3.60 -10.57
N TYR A 130 -8.50 2.40 -10.14
CA TYR A 130 -7.29 1.76 -10.63
C TYR A 130 -7.34 1.53 -12.14
N LEU A 131 -8.46 0.98 -12.66
CA LEU A 131 -8.59 0.71 -14.08
C LEU A 131 -8.60 1.98 -14.92
N LYS A 132 -9.11 3.08 -14.38
CA LYS A 132 -9.08 4.38 -15.05
C LYS A 132 -7.67 4.97 -15.12
N LYS A 133 -6.83 4.68 -14.14
CA LYS A 133 -5.53 5.34 -13.96
C LYS A 133 -4.32 4.42 -14.12
N ARG A 134 -4.53 3.12 -14.38
CA ARG A 134 -3.45 2.13 -14.32
C ARG A 134 -2.24 2.44 -15.20
N GLU A 135 -2.46 3.05 -16.37
CA GLU A 135 -1.38 3.38 -17.31
C GLU A 135 -0.59 4.62 -16.85
N GLU A 136 -1.20 5.43 -15.99
CA GLU A 136 -0.63 6.70 -15.54
C GLU A 136 -0.26 6.70 -14.06
N GLN A 137 -0.56 5.64 -13.31
CA GLN A 137 -0.42 5.61 -11.87
C GLN A 137 1.01 5.92 -11.41
N GLU A 138 2.00 5.31 -12.04
CA GLU A 138 3.39 5.59 -11.72
C GLU A 138 3.80 7.00 -12.17
N LYS A 139 3.28 7.45 -13.30
CA LYS A 139 3.51 8.82 -13.78
C LYS A 139 2.87 9.84 -12.86
N GLU A 140 1.67 9.53 -12.34
CA GLU A 140 0.98 10.39 -11.38
C GLU A 140 1.75 10.49 -10.06
N TRP A 141 2.30 9.38 -9.58
CA TRP A 141 3.14 9.37 -8.41
C TRP A 141 4.37 10.28 -8.59
N GLU A 142 5.09 10.14 -9.71
CA GLU A 142 6.26 10.96 -10.00
C GLU A 142 5.90 12.45 -10.14
N LYS A 143 4.77 12.74 -10.77
CA LYS A 143 4.25 14.10 -10.92
C LYS A 143 3.87 14.70 -9.57
N TRP A 144 3.16 13.94 -8.74
CA TRP A 144 2.78 14.37 -7.39
C TRP A 144 4.02 14.64 -6.54
N LYS A 145 4.98 13.72 -6.58
CA LYS A 145 6.23 13.81 -5.84
C LYS A 145 7.00 15.09 -6.20
N ARG A 146 7.11 15.38 -7.49
CA ARG A 146 7.77 16.63 -7.96
C ARG A 146 7.04 17.88 -7.49
N LYS A 147 5.71 17.87 -7.54
CA LYS A 147 4.88 18.98 -7.08
C LYS A 147 5.04 19.22 -5.57
N LYS A 148 5.06 18.17 -4.76
CA LYS A 148 5.25 18.28 -3.31
C LYS A 148 6.67 18.69 -2.95
N ALA A 149 7.68 18.23 -3.66
CA ALA A 149 9.07 18.64 -3.44
C ALA A 149 9.25 20.13 -3.68
N ALA A 150 8.51 20.74 -4.61
CA ALA A 150 8.56 22.17 -4.89
C ALA A 150 7.92 23.01 -3.76
N VAL A 151 7.09 22.42 -2.90
CA VAL A 151 6.38 23.09 -1.79
C VAL A 151 7.12 22.88 -0.46
N LEU A 152 7.87 21.82 -0.36
CA LEU A 152 8.67 21.51 0.82
C LEU A 152 10.05 22.18 0.75
#